data_da3fef612e151b0a54bf575749ab4708
#
_entry.id   da3fef612e151b0a54bf575749ab4708
#
_cell.length_a   1.000
_cell.length_b   1.000
_cell.length_c   1.000
_cell.angle_alpha   90.00
_cell.angle_beta   90.00
_cell.angle_gamma   90.00
#
_symmetry.space_group_name_H-M   'P 1'
#
loop_
_entity.id
_entity.type
_entity.pdbx_description
1 polymer ?
#
loop_
_entity_poly.entity_id
_entity_poly.type
_entity_poly.pdbx_seq_one_letter_code
_entity_poly.pdbx_strand_id
1 'polypeptide(L)'
;MKLFFLELIVLITLFGCVDSGRVLKPANLISENQMEQILYDATLMEVMSTFSKKNSAFEAILGKSYLYKKYSIDSLQLIESENYYAKKPRIFHRIHSAVLKKMDKVKDSLDLLVKNKK
;
A
#
# COMPACT_ATOMS: atom_id res chain seq x y z
N MET A 1 -41.19 16.15 -21.95
CA MET A 1 -40.08 15.60 -22.74
C MET A 1 -38.72 15.90 -22.15
N LYS A 2 -38.41 17.12 -21.71
CA LYS A 2 -37.10 17.45 -21.11
C LYS A 2 -36.84 16.74 -19.77
N LEU A 3 -37.86 16.56 -18.94
CA LEU A 3 -37.76 15.84 -17.67
C LEU A 3 -37.48 14.34 -17.88
N PHE A 4 -38.12 13.71 -18.86
CA PHE A 4 -37.88 12.30 -19.20
C PHE A 4 -36.45 12.05 -19.71
N PHE A 5 -35.87 13.00 -20.43
CA PHE A 5 -34.47 12.92 -20.87
C PHE A 5 -33.49 13.03 -19.69
N LEU A 6 -33.82 13.90 -18.72
CA LEU A 6 -33.00 14.06 -17.50
C LEU A 6 -32.99 12.81 -16.64
N GLU A 7 -34.16 12.18 -16.45
CA GLU A 7 -34.25 10.92 -15.70
C GLU A 7 -33.53 9.77 -16.41
N LEU A 8 -33.59 9.71 -17.74
CA LEU A 8 -32.88 8.70 -18.53
C LEU A 8 -31.36 8.85 -18.42
N ILE A 9 -30.84 10.09 -18.41
CA ILE A 9 -29.41 10.37 -18.24
C ILE A 9 -28.94 9.97 -16.85
N VAL A 10 -29.71 10.26 -15.80
CA VAL A 10 -29.39 9.88 -14.42
C VAL A 10 -29.39 8.35 -14.25
N LEU A 11 -30.30 7.66 -14.91
CA LEU A 11 -30.35 6.20 -14.87
C LEU A 11 -29.14 5.55 -15.55
N ILE A 12 -28.65 6.12 -16.65
CA ILE A 12 -27.48 5.62 -17.38
C ILE A 12 -26.17 5.85 -16.58
N THR A 13 -26.06 6.92 -15.78
CA THR A 13 -24.87 7.19 -14.98
C THR A 13 -24.74 6.24 -13.78
N LEU A 14 -25.81 5.58 -13.35
CA LEU A 14 -25.80 4.60 -12.26
C LEU A 14 -25.27 3.21 -12.68
N PHE A 15 -25.16 2.92 -13.98
CA PHE A 15 -24.54 1.69 -14.48
C PHE A 15 -23.02 1.78 -14.67
N GLY A 16 -22.36 2.70 -13.95
CA GLY A 16 -20.91 2.86 -13.97
C GLY A 16 -20.18 1.63 -13.44
N CYS A 17 -19.57 0.90 -14.33
CA CYS A 17 -18.39 0.06 -14.19
C CYS A 17 -18.23 -0.75 -12.89
N VAL A 18 -18.88 -1.89 -12.81
CA VAL A 18 -18.32 -3.02 -12.08
C VAL A 18 -17.39 -3.75 -13.03
N ASP A 19 -16.14 -3.31 -13.13
CA ASP A 19 -15.08 -4.10 -13.76
C ASP A 19 -14.76 -5.28 -12.85
N SER A 20 -15.55 -6.33 -12.98
CA SER A 20 -15.29 -7.64 -12.37
C SER A 20 -14.29 -8.44 -13.21
N GLY A 21 -13.30 -7.76 -13.79
CA GLY A 21 -12.21 -8.39 -14.53
C GLY A 21 -11.56 -9.45 -13.66
N ARG A 22 -11.60 -10.71 -14.10
CA ARG A 22 -10.83 -11.80 -13.50
C ARG A 22 -9.36 -11.41 -13.55
N VAL A 23 -8.83 -11.00 -12.40
CA VAL A 23 -7.41 -10.71 -12.29
C VAL A 23 -6.67 -12.02 -12.29
N LEU A 24 -5.90 -12.25 -13.33
CA LEU A 24 -5.00 -13.39 -13.39
C LEU A 24 -3.95 -13.24 -12.28
N LYS A 25 -3.73 -14.33 -11.57
CA LYS A 25 -2.67 -14.39 -10.56
C LYS A 25 -1.32 -14.36 -11.29
N PRO A 26 -0.44 -13.39 -11.00
CA PRO A 26 0.90 -13.38 -11.55
C PRO A 26 1.67 -14.67 -11.23
N ALA A 27 2.51 -15.14 -12.15
CA ALA A 27 3.30 -16.34 -11.94
C ALA A 27 4.31 -16.18 -10.77
N ASN A 28 4.81 -14.96 -10.60
CA ASN A 28 5.77 -14.57 -9.56
C ASN A 28 5.12 -13.71 -8.47
N LEU A 29 3.85 -13.99 -8.13
CA LEU A 29 3.12 -13.24 -7.10
C LEU A 29 3.90 -13.23 -5.78
N ILE A 30 4.14 -12.04 -5.25
CA ILE A 30 4.68 -11.84 -3.91
C ILE A 30 3.67 -12.37 -2.89
N SER A 31 4.13 -13.19 -1.93
CA SER A 31 3.25 -13.74 -0.90
C SER A 31 2.65 -12.65 -0.02
N GLU A 32 1.47 -12.88 0.57
CA GLU A 32 0.82 -11.90 1.45
C GLU A 32 1.75 -11.45 2.59
N ASN A 33 2.47 -12.38 3.19
CA ASN A 33 3.40 -12.12 4.29
C ASN A 33 4.57 -11.22 3.85
N GLN A 34 5.11 -11.49 2.68
CA GLN A 34 6.20 -10.67 2.12
C GLN A 34 5.69 -9.31 1.66
N MET A 35 4.48 -9.25 1.08
CA MET A 35 3.84 -7.99 0.70
C MET A 35 3.58 -7.10 1.93
N GLU A 36 3.12 -7.68 3.04
CA GLU A 36 2.95 -6.97 4.31
C GLU A 36 4.28 -6.37 4.80
N GLN A 37 5.38 -7.13 4.72
CA GLN A 37 6.70 -6.63 5.13
C GLN A 37 7.20 -5.52 4.21
N ILE A 38 7.03 -5.66 2.90
CA ILE A 38 7.42 -4.64 1.91
C ILE A 38 6.65 -3.35 2.15
N LEU A 39 5.34 -3.43 2.33
CA LEU A 39 4.49 -2.26 2.58
C LEU A 39 4.81 -1.60 3.93
N TYR A 40 5.09 -2.40 4.96
CA TYR A 40 5.54 -1.88 6.25
C TYR A 40 6.85 -1.09 6.11
N ASP A 41 7.86 -1.67 5.47
CA ASP A 41 9.14 -0.99 5.25
C ASP A 41 8.98 0.26 4.37
N ALA A 42 8.18 0.18 3.31
CA ALA A 42 7.90 1.32 2.44
C ALA A 42 7.25 2.47 3.22
N THR A 43 6.27 2.18 4.07
CA THR A 43 5.60 3.17 4.91
C THR A 43 6.58 3.77 5.93
N LEU A 44 7.40 2.94 6.55
CA LEU A 44 8.41 3.40 7.51
C LEU A 44 9.43 4.32 6.83
N MET A 45 9.89 3.97 5.64
CA MET A 45 10.82 4.79 4.84
C MET A 45 10.20 6.11 4.44
N GLU A 46 8.92 6.15 4.06
CA GLU A 46 8.18 7.36 3.74
C GLU A 46 8.11 8.30 4.95
N VAL A 47 7.76 7.77 6.11
CA VAL A 47 7.77 8.54 7.38
C VAL A 47 9.17 9.07 7.68
N MET A 48 10.19 8.23 7.57
CA MET A 48 11.58 8.64 7.82
C MET A 48 12.06 9.71 6.83
N SER A 49 11.65 9.65 5.57
CA SER A 49 12.02 10.63 4.55
C SER A 49 11.52 12.03 4.86
N THR A 50 10.36 12.15 5.52
CA THR A 50 9.81 13.45 5.93
C THR A 50 10.66 14.14 7.00
N PHE A 51 11.35 13.36 7.84
CA PHE A 51 12.21 13.86 8.92
C PHE A 51 13.68 14.01 8.49
N SER A 52 14.12 13.27 7.47
CA SER A 52 15.53 13.17 7.09
C SER A 52 15.98 14.10 5.96
N LYS A 53 15.15 15.03 5.53
CA LYS A 53 15.46 16.01 4.45
C LYS A 53 16.78 16.78 4.61
N LYS A 54 17.50 16.59 5.71
CA LYS A 54 18.76 17.24 6.04
C LYS A 54 19.97 16.29 6.10
N ASN A 55 19.81 14.99 5.85
CA ASN A 55 20.93 14.06 6.03
C ASN A 55 21.04 13.10 4.82
N SER A 56 22.01 13.38 3.96
CA SER A 56 22.28 12.58 2.74
C SER A 56 22.62 11.10 2.99
N ALA A 57 23.05 10.76 4.22
CA ALA A 57 23.34 9.37 4.59
C ALA A 57 22.09 8.48 4.53
N PHE A 58 20.89 9.05 4.67
CA PHE A 58 19.64 8.31 4.62
C PHE A 58 19.08 8.13 3.19
N GLU A 59 19.50 8.95 2.24
CA GLU A 59 18.99 8.87 0.86
C GLU A 59 19.27 7.52 0.21
N ALA A 60 20.41 6.90 0.50
CA ALA A 60 20.77 5.59 -0.04
C ALA A 60 19.87 4.45 0.49
N ILE A 61 19.24 4.65 1.67
CA ILE A 61 18.42 3.64 2.36
C ILE A 61 16.92 3.90 2.13
N LEU A 62 16.55 5.13 1.73
CA LEU A 62 15.16 5.57 1.63
C LEU A 62 14.54 5.42 0.23
N GLY A 63 15.18 4.68 -0.68
CA GLY A 63 14.70 4.51 -2.05
C GLY A 63 14.05 3.15 -2.32
N LYS A 64 13.18 3.09 -3.32
CA LYS A 64 12.60 1.84 -3.82
C LYS A 64 13.66 0.79 -4.16
N SER A 65 14.85 1.23 -4.60
CA SER A 65 16.00 0.36 -4.89
C SER A 65 16.42 -0.48 -3.69
N TYR A 66 16.32 0.06 -2.48
CA TYR A 66 16.60 -0.68 -1.25
C TYR A 66 15.60 -1.82 -1.04
N LEU A 67 14.30 -1.56 -1.25
CA LEU A 67 13.25 -2.58 -1.14
C LEU A 67 13.47 -3.71 -2.15
N TYR A 68 13.78 -3.37 -3.39
CA TYR A 68 14.03 -4.36 -4.45
C TYR A 68 15.21 -5.26 -4.10
N LYS A 69 16.30 -4.70 -3.59
CA LYS A 69 17.45 -5.46 -3.11
C LYS A 69 17.12 -6.33 -1.89
N LYS A 70 16.49 -5.73 -0.88
CA LYS A 70 16.18 -6.40 0.39
C LYS A 70 15.29 -7.62 0.21
N TYR A 71 14.29 -7.51 -0.67
CA TYR A 71 13.30 -8.56 -0.89
C TYR A 71 13.56 -9.41 -2.14
N SER A 72 14.65 -9.14 -2.86
CA SER A 72 15.00 -9.80 -4.12
C SER A 72 13.86 -9.81 -5.13
N ILE A 73 13.22 -8.67 -5.30
CA ILE A 73 12.11 -8.43 -6.22
C ILE A 73 12.48 -7.34 -7.22
N ASP A 74 11.78 -7.29 -8.33
CA ASP A 74 11.84 -6.17 -9.26
C ASP A 74 10.59 -5.29 -9.21
N SER A 75 10.64 -4.17 -9.90
CA SER A 75 9.55 -3.20 -9.92
C SER A 75 8.27 -3.75 -10.57
N LEU A 76 8.42 -4.58 -11.60
CA LEU A 76 7.27 -5.17 -12.31
C LEU A 76 6.56 -6.17 -11.41
N GLN A 77 7.31 -7.06 -10.77
CA GLN A 77 6.78 -8.03 -9.82
C GLN A 77 6.00 -7.35 -8.68
N LEU A 78 6.54 -6.24 -8.14
CA LEU A 78 5.86 -5.48 -7.10
C LEU A 78 4.53 -4.90 -7.61
N ILE A 79 4.56 -4.20 -8.75
CA ILE A 79 3.37 -3.57 -9.35
C ILE A 79 2.29 -4.61 -9.69
N GLU A 80 2.67 -5.73 -10.30
CA GLU A 80 1.72 -6.80 -10.64
C GLU A 80 1.09 -7.42 -9.40
N SER A 81 1.89 -7.60 -8.34
CA SER A 81 1.40 -8.14 -7.06
C SER A 81 0.47 -7.16 -6.34
N GLU A 82 0.82 -5.87 -6.31
CA GLU A 82 -0.05 -4.81 -5.76
C GLU A 82 -1.38 -4.76 -6.52
N ASN A 83 -1.36 -4.76 -7.84
CA ASN A 83 -2.56 -4.75 -8.68
C ASN A 83 -3.43 -5.99 -8.44
N TYR A 84 -2.81 -7.15 -8.27
CA TYR A 84 -3.54 -8.38 -7.95
C TYR A 84 -4.26 -8.28 -6.61
N TYR A 85 -3.56 -7.83 -5.56
CA TYR A 85 -4.14 -7.69 -4.23
C TYR A 85 -5.17 -6.56 -4.14
N ALA A 86 -4.96 -5.44 -4.84
CA ALA A 86 -5.92 -4.33 -4.89
C ALA A 86 -7.31 -4.78 -5.42
N LYS A 87 -7.33 -5.75 -6.31
CA LYS A 87 -8.58 -6.33 -6.83
C LYS A 87 -9.15 -7.47 -5.95
N LYS A 88 -8.54 -7.73 -4.79
CA LYS A 88 -8.97 -8.73 -3.79
C LYS A 88 -9.27 -8.05 -2.44
N PRO A 89 -10.44 -7.41 -2.25
CA PRO A 89 -10.70 -6.53 -1.11
C PRO A 89 -10.42 -7.17 0.25
N ARG A 90 -10.75 -8.45 0.43
CA ARG A 90 -10.51 -9.15 1.71
C ARG A 90 -9.03 -9.32 2.01
N ILE A 91 -8.23 -9.68 1.01
CA ILE A 91 -6.78 -9.88 1.17
C ILE A 91 -6.10 -8.54 1.32
N PHE A 92 -6.46 -7.57 0.48
CA PHE A 92 -5.98 -6.20 0.55
C PHE A 92 -6.17 -5.60 1.95
N HIS A 93 -7.40 -5.69 2.47
CA HIS A 93 -7.71 -5.21 3.82
C HIS A 93 -6.88 -5.92 4.89
N ARG A 94 -6.69 -7.24 4.79
CA ARG A 94 -5.90 -8.02 5.74
C ARG A 94 -4.44 -7.55 5.76
N ILE A 95 -3.81 -7.40 4.59
CA ILE A 95 -2.43 -6.94 4.46
C ILE A 95 -2.28 -5.54 5.06
N HIS A 96 -3.12 -4.59 4.65
CA HIS A 96 -3.02 -3.20 5.14
C HIS A 96 -3.33 -3.08 6.64
N SER A 97 -4.28 -3.82 7.16
CA SER A 97 -4.57 -3.85 8.61
C SER A 97 -3.40 -4.40 9.42
N ALA A 98 -2.70 -5.40 8.89
CA ALA A 98 -1.50 -5.94 9.55
C ALA A 98 -0.35 -4.92 9.55
N VAL A 99 -0.16 -4.17 8.46
CA VAL A 99 0.82 -3.07 8.39
C VAL A 99 0.49 -1.98 9.42
N LEU A 100 -0.75 -1.52 9.47
CA LEU A 100 -1.19 -0.51 10.45
C LEU A 100 -0.93 -0.97 11.89
N LYS A 101 -1.31 -2.21 12.21
CA LYS A 101 -1.07 -2.78 13.54
C LYS A 101 0.42 -2.83 13.92
N LYS A 102 1.31 -3.08 12.96
CA LYS A 102 2.76 -3.01 13.19
C LYS A 102 3.23 -1.58 13.46
N MET A 103 2.72 -0.62 12.69
CA MET A 103 3.04 0.80 12.87
C MET A 103 2.57 1.31 14.24
N ASP A 104 1.37 0.95 14.68
CA ASP A 104 0.85 1.32 16.00
C ASP A 104 1.74 0.79 17.12
N LYS A 105 2.20 -0.46 17.04
CA LYS A 105 3.14 -1.02 18.04
C LYS A 105 4.46 -0.25 18.10
N VAL A 106 4.99 0.18 16.97
CA VAL A 106 6.22 0.99 16.94
C VAL A 106 5.98 2.35 17.59
N LYS A 107 4.85 2.99 17.27
CA LYS A 107 4.44 4.26 17.89
C LYS A 107 4.33 4.12 19.40
N ASP A 108 3.61 3.13 19.89
CA ASP A 108 3.44 2.89 21.34
C ASP A 108 4.78 2.69 22.04
N SER A 109 5.70 1.94 21.41
CA SER A 109 7.04 1.71 21.95
C SER A 109 7.85 3.00 22.03
N LEU A 110 7.75 3.87 21.02
CA LEU A 110 8.41 5.18 21.02
C LEU A 110 7.82 6.11 22.08
N ASP A 111 6.51 6.14 22.24
CA ASP A 111 5.84 6.95 23.26
C ASP A 111 6.25 6.54 24.68
N LEU A 112 6.43 5.24 24.94
CA LEU A 112 6.96 4.75 26.21
C LEU A 112 8.40 5.20 26.47
N LEU A 113 9.26 5.15 25.44
CA LEU A 113 10.65 5.61 25.55
C LEU A 113 10.75 7.12 25.84
N VAL A 114 9.87 7.92 25.23
CA VAL A 114 9.82 9.37 25.46
C VAL A 114 9.34 9.69 26.88
N LYS A 115 8.33 8.98 27.39
CA LYS A 115 7.81 9.16 28.76
C LYS A 115 8.85 8.79 29.82
N ASN A 116 9.65 7.76 29.57
CA ASN A 116 10.67 7.31 30.54
C ASN A 116 11.93 8.21 30.57
N LYS A 117 12.08 9.15 29.63
CA LYS A 117 13.18 10.12 29.59
C LYS A 117 12.89 11.45 30.32
N LYS A 118 11.67 11.64 30.82
CA LYS A 118 11.28 12.80 31.63
C LYS A 118 11.33 12.44 33.11
#